data_c1ea8ce5836d6f24d01c9745215af6a7
#
_entry.id   c1ea8ce5836d6f24d01c9745215af6a7
#
_cell.length_a   1.000
_cell.length_b   1.000
_cell.length_c   1.000
_cell.angle_alpha   90.00
_cell.angle_beta   90.00
_cell.angle_gamma   90.00
#
_symmetry.space_group_name_H-M   'P 1'
#
loop_
_entity.id
_entity.type
_entity.pdbx_description
1 polymer ?
#
loop_
_entity_poly.entity_id
_entity_poly.type
_entity_poly.pdbx_seq_one_letter_code
_entity_poly.pdbx_strand_id
1 'polypeptide(L)'
;PHQLSGGQRQRVMIALAIANEPKLLIADEPTTALDVTIQAQILRLIKDLQVKYGMSVLLITHDLNVVRKTSEQICVMRNGEIVERGLTEEVFTNPQHPYTQHLIRSEPKGSPPPLQGDPPSSLKGDQIRVVFKIRHGSFFNRKTEDLVAVNNVDIRVREGESVGVVGESGSGKTTLGLALIRLISSQGGEIRFGERRVDNVERKDLRDLRTSVQVVFQDPFSSLNPRMIVRQIIAEGLVVNNIGNSDADRDEMVRVALKDVQMDPDVMDRFPHEFSGGQRQRIAIARAMVMKPKFVLLDEPTSALDLSIQAQIIDLLKDLRDKHKLSYLFISHDLKVIKALCHNVLVMQHGNVVEAGPTQDVLVNPQKEYTKALVNAAFEVVSDQPQSTSQNFN
;
A
#
# COMPACT_ATOMS: atom_id res chain seq x y z
N PRO A 1 4.64 24.56 4.64
CA PRO A 1 4.98 23.13 4.74
C PRO A 1 4.12 22.26 3.82
N HIS A 2 2.82 22.55 3.67
CA HIS A 2 1.88 21.79 2.85
C HIS A 2 2.16 21.81 1.33
N GLN A 3 3.01 22.71 0.85
CA GLN A 3 3.46 22.76 -0.55
C GLN A 3 4.68 21.87 -0.84
N LEU A 4 5.31 21.31 0.22
CA LEU A 4 6.46 20.44 0.10
C LEU A 4 6.04 18.98 -0.05
N SER A 5 6.76 18.22 -0.89
CA SER A 5 6.62 16.76 -0.94
C SER A 5 7.02 16.11 0.38
N GLY A 6 6.65 14.84 0.60
CA GLY A 6 7.04 14.07 1.79
C GLY A 6 8.55 14.08 2.01
N GLY A 7 9.32 13.76 0.98
CA GLY A 7 10.79 13.77 1.05
C GLY A 7 11.40 15.16 1.27
N GLN A 8 10.79 16.23 0.72
CA GLN A 8 11.24 17.60 0.99
C GLN A 8 10.96 17.99 2.45
N ARG A 9 9.79 17.65 2.99
CA ARG A 9 9.48 17.88 4.41
C ARG A 9 10.46 17.14 5.31
N GLN A 10 10.77 15.89 4.99
CA GLN A 10 11.74 15.10 5.77
C GLN A 10 13.14 15.71 5.77
N ARG A 11 13.61 16.21 4.61
CA ARG A 11 14.90 16.94 4.52
C ARG A 11 14.92 18.20 5.36
N VAL A 12 13.80 18.94 5.42
CA VAL A 12 13.68 20.13 6.29
C VAL A 12 13.72 19.73 7.78
N MET A 13 13.06 18.63 8.17
CA MET A 13 13.11 18.11 9.54
C MET A 13 14.51 17.66 9.93
N ILE A 14 15.22 16.97 9.05
CA ILE A 14 16.63 16.59 9.26
C ILE A 14 17.52 17.84 9.40
N ALA A 15 17.36 18.83 8.52
CA ALA A 15 18.12 20.09 8.61
C ALA A 15 17.89 20.82 9.94
N LEU A 16 16.64 20.82 10.44
CA LEU A 16 16.31 21.37 11.75
C LEU A 16 16.99 20.62 12.90
N ALA A 17 16.98 19.27 12.83
CA ALA A 17 17.56 18.43 13.88
C ALA A 17 19.09 18.56 13.98
N ILE A 18 19.78 18.79 12.85
CA ILE A 18 21.25 18.90 12.80
C ILE A 18 21.77 20.34 12.94
N ALA A 19 20.90 21.36 13.00
CA ALA A 19 21.29 22.78 13.00
C ALA A 19 22.24 23.16 14.16
N ASN A 20 22.23 22.43 15.28
CA ASN A 20 23.11 22.64 16.43
C ASN A 20 24.23 21.58 16.53
N GLU A 21 24.56 20.89 15.44
CA GLU A 21 25.62 19.88 15.36
C GLU A 21 25.56 18.86 16.53
N PRO A 22 24.46 18.11 16.68
CA PRO A 22 24.26 17.21 17.79
C PRO A 22 25.26 16.04 17.77
N LYS A 23 25.64 15.52 18.93
CA LYS A 23 26.43 14.30 19.06
C LYS A 23 25.61 13.02 18.80
N LEU A 24 24.29 13.09 19.00
CA LEU A 24 23.34 11.99 18.79
C LEU A 24 22.13 12.51 18.02
N LEU A 25 21.81 11.87 16.89
CA LEU A 25 20.58 12.04 16.16
C LEU A 25 19.64 10.88 16.48
N ILE A 26 18.44 11.17 16.97
CA ILE A 26 17.36 10.19 17.12
C ILE A 26 16.45 10.34 15.90
N ALA A 27 16.39 9.31 15.07
CA ALA A 27 15.58 9.26 13.86
C ALA A 27 14.45 8.24 14.07
N ASP A 28 13.28 8.74 14.44
CA ASP A 28 12.08 7.95 14.70
C ASP A 28 11.28 7.81 13.40
N GLU A 29 11.28 6.62 12.84
CA GLU A 29 10.63 6.27 11.57
C GLU A 29 10.89 7.32 10.44
N PRO A 30 12.13 7.66 10.13
CA PRO A 30 12.45 8.79 9.26
C PRO A 30 12.03 8.57 7.80
N THR A 31 11.62 7.38 7.44
CA THR A 31 11.23 6.99 6.08
C THR A 31 9.79 6.54 5.95
N THR A 32 9.00 6.59 7.02
CA THR A 32 7.58 6.22 7.01
C THR A 32 6.80 7.11 6.05
N ALA A 33 5.90 6.50 5.28
CA ALA A 33 5.09 7.14 4.24
C ALA A 33 5.90 7.78 3.08
N LEU A 34 7.17 7.41 2.91
CA LEU A 34 7.96 7.75 1.73
C LEU A 34 8.02 6.56 0.77
N ASP A 35 8.06 6.88 -0.53
CA ASP A 35 8.33 5.83 -1.52
C ASP A 35 9.78 5.32 -1.42
N VAL A 36 10.01 4.11 -1.93
CA VAL A 36 11.27 3.36 -1.77
C VAL A 36 12.49 4.15 -2.29
N THR A 37 12.32 4.92 -3.37
CA THR A 37 13.38 5.73 -3.96
C THR A 37 13.78 6.90 -3.05
N ILE A 38 12.79 7.62 -2.52
CA ILE A 38 13.01 8.72 -1.57
C ILE A 38 13.53 8.19 -0.22
N GLN A 39 13.03 7.05 0.25
CA GLN A 39 13.54 6.34 1.43
C GLN A 39 15.05 6.11 1.32
N ALA A 40 15.51 5.53 0.21
CA ALA A 40 16.94 5.28 -0.02
C ALA A 40 17.76 6.60 0.00
N GLN A 41 17.24 7.67 -0.59
CA GLN A 41 17.90 8.99 -0.58
C GLN A 41 18.00 9.58 0.84
N ILE A 42 16.96 9.46 1.66
CA ILE A 42 16.95 9.96 3.06
C ILE A 42 17.93 9.18 3.92
N LEU A 43 17.96 7.85 3.80
CA LEU A 43 18.90 7.01 4.55
C LEU A 43 20.35 7.32 4.19
N ARG A 44 20.63 7.48 2.89
CA ARG A 44 21.96 7.90 2.41
C ARG A 44 22.34 9.28 2.98
N LEU A 45 21.42 10.25 2.95
CA LEU A 45 21.64 11.58 3.52
C LEU A 45 21.98 11.49 5.03
N ILE A 46 21.26 10.69 5.81
CA ILE A 46 21.56 10.49 7.24
C ILE A 46 22.96 9.89 7.43
N LYS A 47 23.35 8.91 6.59
CA LYS A 47 24.68 8.29 6.63
C LYS A 47 25.79 9.29 6.30
N ASP A 48 25.60 10.09 5.24
CA ASP A 48 26.57 11.13 4.83
C ASP A 48 26.74 12.18 5.96
N LEU A 49 25.64 12.58 6.61
CA LEU A 49 25.67 13.51 7.73
C LEU A 49 26.31 12.89 8.98
N GLN A 50 26.09 11.61 9.24
CA GLN A 50 26.74 10.86 10.32
C GLN A 50 28.26 10.93 10.17
N VAL A 51 28.76 10.63 8.99
CA VAL A 51 30.20 10.70 8.69
C VAL A 51 30.74 12.13 8.78
N LYS A 52 30.01 13.10 8.18
CA LYS A 52 30.44 14.50 8.13
C LYS A 52 30.58 15.14 9.51
N TYR A 53 29.64 14.88 10.42
CA TYR A 53 29.59 15.50 11.75
C TYR A 53 30.11 14.59 12.87
N GLY A 54 30.49 13.36 12.57
CA GLY A 54 30.96 12.40 13.58
C GLY A 54 29.90 12.08 14.65
N MET A 55 28.61 12.19 14.29
CA MET A 55 27.51 11.97 15.21
C MET A 55 27.10 10.49 15.28
N SER A 56 26.57 10.05 16.42
CA SER A 56 25.88 8.77 16.53
C SER A 56 24.44 8.87 16.04
N VAL A 57 23.89 7.81 15.49
CA VAL A 57 22.49 7.74 15.03
C VAL A 57 21.78 6.62 15.77
N LEU A 58 20.66 6.95 16.43
CA LEU A 58 19.69 5.98 16.93
C LEU A 58 18.51 5.96 15.96
N LEU A 59 18.43 4.90 15.16
CA LEU A 59 17.37 4.70 14.17
C LEU A 59 16.26 3.84 14.79
N ILE A 60 15.03 4.34 14.80
CA ILE A 60 13.84 3.58 15.19
C ILE A 60 13.05 3.30 13.91
N THR A 61 12.78 2.03 13.61
CA THR A 61 12.04 1.64 12.41
C THR A 61 11.48 0.23 12.57
N HIS A 62 10.39 -0.06 11.88
CA HIS A 62 9.85 -1.40 11.71
C HIS A 62 10.35 -2.09 10.43
N ASP A 63 11.08 -1.39 9.55
CA ASP A 63 11.61 -1.95 8.31
C ASP A 63 12.94 -2.66 8.55
N LEU A 64 12.90 -3.99 8.59
CA LEU A 64 14.07 -4.84 8.81
C LEU A 64 15.16 -4.67 7.73
N ASN A 65 14.78 -4.34 6.48
CA ASN A 65 15.76 -4.11 5.40
C ASN A 65 16.54 -2.82 5.65
N VAL A 66 15.86 -1.79 6.15
CA VAL A 66 16.50 -0.54 6.56
C VAL A 66 17.51 -0.81 7.65
N VAL A 67 17.12 -1.51 8.73
CA VAL A 67 18.03 -1.86 9.84
C VAL A 67 19.24 -2.61 9.32
N ARG A 68 19.03 -3.66 8.53
CA ARG A 68 20.12 -4.50 8.01
C ARG A 68 21.13 -3.72 7.16
N LYS A 69 20.66 -2.72 6.41
CA LYS A 69 21.50 -1.90 5.52
C LYS A 69 22.24 -0.75 6.22
N THR A 70 21.72 -0.26 7.34
CA THR A 70 22.18 1.02 7.91
C THR A 70 22.75 0.92 9.30
N SER A 71 22.46 -0.15 10.06
CA SER A 71 22.81 -0.25 11.48
C SER A 71 23.82 -1.35 11.75
N GLU A 72 24.86 -1.03 12.52
CA GLU A 72 25.86 -2.00 12.98
C GLU A 72 25.33 -2.90 14.12
N GLN A 73 24.47 -2.32 14.98
CA GLN A 73 23.87 -3.03 16.11
C GLN A 73 22.35 -2.86 16.08
N ILE A 74 21.64 -3.84 16.59
CA ILE A 74 20.18 -3.85 16.67
C ILE A 74 19.72 -4.15 18.10
N CYS A 75 18.65 -3.48 18.51
CA CYS A 75 17.84 -3.83 19.68
C CYS A 75 16.42 -4.13 19.21
N VAL A 76 15.96 -5.37 19.38
CA VAL A 76 14.58 -5.78 19.09
C VAL A 76 13.73 -5.51 20.32
N MET A 77 12.65 -4.74 20.16
CA MET A 77 11.75 -4.37 21.25
C MET A 77 10.38 -5.03 21.08
N ARG A 78 9.77 -5.42 22.20
CA ARG A 78 8.40 -5.91 22.27
C ARG A 78 7.77 -5.49 23.60
N ASN A 79 6.57 -4.89 23.56
CA ASN A 79 5.82 -4.44 24.73
C ASN A 79 6.65 -3.54 25.70
N GLY A 80 7.51 -2.68 25.14
CA GLY A 80 8.35 -1.78 25.93
C GLY A 80 9.65 -2.39 26.47
N GLU A 81 9.91 -3.67 26.22
CA GLU A 81 11.12 -4.37 26.68
C GLU A 81 12.05 -4.73 25.52
N ILE A 82 13.35 -4.68 25.74
CA ILE A 82 14.35 -5.19 24.79
C ILE A 82 14.40 -6.73 24.95
N VAL A 83 13.93 -7.43 23.92
CA VAL A 83 13.87 -8.91 23.92
C VAL A 83 15.13 -9.55 23.34
N GLU A 84 15.84 -8.83 22.45
CA GLU A 84 17.10 -9.29 21.86
C GLU A 84 17.96 -8.10 21.46
N ARG A 85 19.30 -8.23 21.56
CA ARG A 85 20.26 -7.22 21.10
C ARG A 85 21.55 -7.89 20.64
N GLY A 86 22.23 -7.29 19.67
CA GLY A 86 23.51 -7.81 19.18
C GLY A 86 23.97 -7.08 17.94
N LEU A 87 25.00 -7.61 17.30
CA LEU A 87 25.42 -7.19 15.97
C LEU A 87 24.29 -7.51 14.98
N THR A 88 24.03 -6.61 14.07
CA THR A 88 22.91 -6.74 13.12
C THR A 88 22.95 -8.06 12.36
N GLU A 89 24.10 -8.42 11.77
CA GLU A 89 24.23 -9.68 11.02
C GLU A 89 24.05 -10.93 11.89
N GLU A 90 24.49 -10.92 13.16
CA GLU A 90 24.30 -12.05 14.08
C GLU A 90 22.81 -12.25 14.40
N VAL A 91 22.09 -11.18 14.74
CA VAL A 91 20.67 -11.26 15.07
C VAL A 91 19.83 -11.68 13.84
N PHE A 92 20.20 -11.24 12.63
CA PHE A 92 19.49 -11.64 11.40
C PHE A 92 19.78 -13.08 10.99
N THR A 93 21.01 -13.58 11.19
CA THR A 93 21.39 -14.93 10.76
C THR A 93 21.04 -15.99 11.78
N ASN A 94 21.15 -15.68 13.08
CA ASN A 94 20.91 -16.62 14.18
C ASN A 94 20.09 -15.98 15.31
N PRO A 95 18.85 -15.54 15.06
CA PRO A 95 17.99 -14.95 16.08
C PRO A 95 17.69 -15.95 17.20
N GLN A 96 17.91 -15.55 18.45
CA GLN A 96 17.71 -16.42 19.62
C GLN A 96 16.31 -16.29 20.19
N HIS A 97 15.74 -15.07 20.20
CA HIS A 97 14.42 -14.86 20.79
C HIS A 97 13.30 -15.27 19.83
N PRO A 98 12.25 -15.99 20.28
CA PRO A 98 11.15 -16.44 19.42
C PRO A 98 10.44 -15.31 18.68
N TYR A 99 10.32 -14.14 19.32
CA TYR A 99 9.71 -12.96 18.67
C TYR A 99 10.56 -12.45 17.50
N THR A 100 11.89 -12.38 17.66
CA THR A 100 12.80 -11.97 16.57
C THR A 100 12.74 -12.96 15.41
N GLN A 101 12.73 -14.28 15.72
CA GLN A 101 12.55 -15.31 14.70
C GLN A 101 11.22 -15.14 13.95
N HIS A 102 10.13 -14.86 14.69
CA HIS A 102 8.83 -14.60 14.08
C HIS A 102 8.88 -13.34 13.21
N LEU A 103 9.45 -12.24 13.69
CA LEU A 103 9.56 -10.97 12.98
C LEU A 103 10.33 -11.13 11.65
N ILE A 104 11.48 -11.79 11.66
CA ILE A 104 12.30 -12.04 10.47
C ILE A 104 11.58 -12.98 9.48
N ARG A 105 10.77 -13.93 9.98
CA ARG A 105 10.00 -14.85 9.12
C ARG A 105 8.73 -14.24 8.56
N SER A 106 8.26 -13.13 9.13
CA SER A 106 6.98 -12.48 8.79
C SER A 106 7.02 -11.65 7.50
N GLU A 107 8.10 -11.71 6.71
CA GLU A 107 8.07 -11.12 5.38
C GLU A 107 7.04 -11.85 4.49
N PRO A 108 6.22 -11.12 3.71
CA PRO A 108 5.32 -11.73 2.75
C PRO A 108 6.08 -12.64 1.78
N LYS A 109 5.70 -13.92 1.70
CA LYS A 109 6.41 -14.94 0.89
C LYS A 109 5.48 -15.61 -0.10
N GLY A 110 6.10 -16.25 -1.09
CA GLY A 110 5.41 -17.03 -2.11
C GLY A 110 4.97 -16.18 -3.30
N SER A 111 4.11 -16.77 -4.11
CA SER A 111 3.44 -16.18 -5.27
C SER A 111 2.00 -16.72 -5.32
N PRO A 112 1.06 -16.01 -5.94
CA PRO A 112 -0.29 -16.54 -6.10
C PRO A 112 -0.26 -17.81 -6.96
N PRO A 113 -1.17 -18.78 -6.72
CA PRO A 113 -1.31 -19.94 -7.59
C PRO A 113 -1.73 -19.48 -8.99
N PRO A 114 -1.26 -20.12 -10.06
CA PRO A 114 -1.61 -19.73 -11.42
C PRO A 114 -3.12 -19.79 -11.63
N LEU A 115 -3.65 -18.87 -12.46
CA LEU A 115 -5.06 -18.88 -12.83
C LEU A 115 -5.39 -20.15 -13.60
N GLN A 116 -6.56 -20.72 -13.30
CA GLN A 116 -7.04 -21.90 -14.02
C GLN A 116 -7.68 -21.49 -15.36
N GLY A 117 -7.05 -21.83 -16.46
CA GLY A 117 -7.52 -21.47 -17.81
C GLY A 117 -7.37 -19.99 -18.15
N ASP A 118 -8.26 -19.45 -18.97
CA ASP A 118 -8.37 -18.01 -19.28
C ASP A 118 -9.73 -17.47 -18.81
N PRO A 119 -9.88 -17.13 -17.53
CA PRO A 119 -11.16 -16.65 -17.00
C PRO A 119 -11.55 -15.31 -17.64
N PRO A 120 -12.87 -15.02 -17.71
CA PRO A 120 -13.36 -13.77 -18.27
C PRO A 120 -12.85 -12.55 -17.48
N SER A 121 -12.91 -11.37 -18.10
CA SER A 121 -12.54 -10.14 -17.42
C SER A 121 -13.55 -9.75 -16.36
N SER A 122 -13.12 -9.59 -15.12
CA SER A 122 -13.90 -8.97 -14.04
C SER A 122 -13.94 -7.46 -14.22
N LEU A 123 -12.80 -6.86 -14.58
CA LEU A 123 -12.64 -5.42 -14.85
C LEU A 123 -11.76 -5.24 -16.09
N LYS A 124 -12.15 -4.32 -16.97
CA LYS A 124 -11.34 -3.84 -18.10
C LYS A 124 -11.40 -2.32 -18.17
N GLY A 125 -10.24 -1.68 -18.34
CA GLY A 125 -10.09 -0.27 -18.63
C GLY A 125 -9.26 -0.10 -19.89
N ASP A 126 -9.80 0.57 -20.89
CA ASP A 126 -9.13 0.85 -22.15
C ASP A 126 -8.88 2.35 -22.27
N GLN A 127 -7.64 2.78 -22.49
CA GLN A 127 -7.20 4.17 -22.69
C GLN A 127 -7.71 5.14 -21.60
N ILE A 128 -7.64 4.72 -20.34
CA ILE A 128 -8.15 5.50 -19.22
C ILE A 128 -7.32 6.78 -19.05
N ARG A 129 -8.01 7.92 -19.06
CA ARG A 129 -7.40 9.24 -18.90
C ARG A 129 -8.10 10.02 -17.80
N VAL A 130 -7.29 10.54 -16.85
CA VAL A 130 -7.79 11.39 -15.75
C VAL A 130 -6.98 12.67 -15.69
N VAL A 131 -7.66 13.80 -15.73
CA VAL A 131 -7.08 15.15 -15.70
C VAL A 131 -7.71 15.95 -14.57
N PHE A 132 -6.90 16.52 -13.71
CA PHE A 132 -7.33 17.48 -12.68
C PHE A 132 -7.00 18.90 -13.11
N LYS A 133 -7.94 19.82 -12.92
CA LYS A 133 -7.73 21.24 -13.13
C LYS A 133 -7.21 21.89 -11.85
N ILE A 134 -5.94 22.22 -11.81
CA ILE A 134 -5.32 22.90 -10.68
C ILE A 134 -5.41 24.41 -10.92
N ARG A 135 -5.93 25.12 -9.94
CA ARG A 135 -6.00 26.58 -9.99
C ARG A 135 -4.86 27.18 -9.18
N HIS A 136 -3.98 27.91 -9.87
CA HIS A 136 -2.89 28.66 -9.27
C HIS A 136 -3.16 30.15 -9.31
N GLY A 137 -2.61 30.92 -8.33
CA GLY A 137 -2.63 32.38 -8.33
C GLY A 137 -3.54 33.01 -7.29
N SER A 138 -3.38 34.34 -7.13
CA SER A 138 -4.18 35.19 -6.25
C SER A 138 -5.58 35.42 -6.83
N PHE A 139 -6.48 35.95 -5.99
CA PHE A 139 -7.88 36.23 -6.34
C PHE A 139 -8.06 36.97 -7.69
N PHE A 140 -7.10 37.79 -8.09
CA PHE A 140 -7.11 38.62 -9.32
C PHE A 140 -6.36 38.01 -10.53
N ASN A 141 -5.59 36.92 -10.35
CA ASN A 141 -4.82 36.29 -11.47
C ASN A 141 -4.85 34.77 -11.32
N ARG A 142 -6.00 34.15 -11.59
CA ARG A 142 -6.20 32.70 -11.56
C ARG A 142 -5.75 32.08 -12.88
N LYS A 143 -4.68 31.32 -12.86
CA LYS A 143 -4.30 30.41 -13.95
C LYS A 143 -4.80 29.02 -13.63
N THR A 144 -5.41 28.37 -14.61
CA THR A 144 -5.80 26.96 -14.52
C THR A 144 -4.79 26.14 -15.32
N GLU A 145 -4.22 25.14 -14.69
CA GLU A 145 -3.30 24.19 -15.30
C GLU A 145 -3.91 22.80 -15.25
N ASP A 146 -3.78 22.05 -16.33
CA ASP A 146 -4.26 20.67 -16.42
C ASP A 146 -3.17 19.72 -15.93
N LEU A 147 -3.39 19.05 -14.80
CA LEU A 147 -2.58 17.96 -14.30
C LEU A 147 -3.11 16.63 -14.83
N VAL A 148 -2.39 16.00 -15.74
CA VAL A 148 -2.71 14.66 -16.24
C VAL A 148 -2.24 13.64 -15.20
N ALA A 149 -3.14 13.14 -14.38
CA ALA A 149 -2.84 12.17 -13.33
C ALA A 149 -2.81 10.72 -13.83
N VAL A 150 -3.59 10.41 -14.88
CA VAL A 150 -3.57 9.12 -15.59
C VAL A 150 -3.64 9.40 -17.08
N ASN A 151 -2.73 8.83 -17.85
CA ASN A 151 -2.55 9.13 -19.26
C ASN A 151 -2.68 7.88 -20.13
N ASN A 152 -3.88 7.64 -20.67
CA ASN A 152 -4.20 6.58 -21.62
C ASN A 152 -3.73 5.18 -21.14
N VAL A 153 -4.15 4.79 -19.95
CA VAL A 153 -3.76 3.53 -19.32
C VAL A 153 -4.73 2.42 -19.71
N ASP A 154 -4.17 1.29 -20.17
CA ASP A 154 -4.87 0.04 -20.39
C ASP A 154 -4.66 -0.90 -19.21
N ILE A 155 -5.73 -1.54 -18.74
CA ILE A 155 -5.69 -2.50 -17.64
C ILE A 155 -6.77 -3.56 -17.80
N ARG A 156 -6.43 -4.80 -17.46
CA ARG A 156 -7.37 -5.92 -17.40
C ARG A 156 -7.17 -6.69 -16.11
N VAL A 157 -8.25 -6.99 -15.41
CA VAL A 157 -8.28 -7.90 -14.26
C VAL A 157 -9.29 -8.99 -14.56
N ARG A 158 -8.84 -10.26 -14.56
CA ARG A 158 -9.69 -11.43 -14.79
C ARG A 158 -10.40 -11.86 -13.51
N GLU A 159 -11.39 -12.72 -13.63
CA GLU A 159 -12.05 -13.31 -12.44
C GLU A 159 -11.05 -14.16 -11.63
N GLY A 160 -11.01 -13.95 -10.32
CA GLY A 160 -10.06 -14.61 -9.41
C GLY A 160 -8.61 -14.08 -9.49
N GLU A 161 -8.34 -13.10 -10.36
CA GLU A 161 -7.01 -12.51 -10.52
C GLU A 161 -6.76 -11.40 -9.50
N SER A 162 -5.50 -11.32 -9.06
CA SER A 162 -4.96 -10.14 -8.37
C SER A 162 -3.98 -9.43 -9.29
N VAL A 163 -4.25 -8.17 -9.62
CA VAL A 163 -3.36 -7.31 -10.41
C VAL A 163 -2.80 -6.22 -9.49
N GLY A 164 -1.48 -6.11 -9.47
CA GLY A 164 -0.76 -5.09 -8.71
C GLY A 164 -0.58 -3.80 -9.50
N VAL A 165 -0.65 -2.66 -8.83
CA VAL A 165 -0.25 -1.36 -9.39
C VAL A 165 0.80 -0.75 -8.49
N VAL A 166 2.00 -0.55 -9.01
CA VAL A 166 3.17 -0.06 -8.26
C VAL A 166 3.74 1.20 -8.86
N GLY A 167 4.54 1.94 -8.10
CA GLY A 167 5.21 3.17 -8.52
C GLY A 167 5.35 4.14 -7.36
N GLU A 168 6.07 5.23 -7.57
CA GLU A 168 6.29 6.28 -6.57
C GLU A 168 5.00 7.00 -6.16
N SER A 169 5.04 7.71 -5.03
CA SER A 169 3.95 8.58 -4.61
C SER A 169 3.67 9.64 -5.69
N GLY A 170 2.37 9.86 -5.98
CA GLY A 170 1.98 10.79 -7.05
C GLY A 170 2.09 10.22 -8.48
N SER A 171 2.44 8.95 -8.69
CA SER A 171 2.48 8.34 -10.03
C SER A 171 1.11 8.07 -10.66
N GLY A 172 0.00 8.29 -9.92
CA GLY A 172 -1.37 8.14 -10.43
C GLY A 172 -2.08 6.83 -10.04
N LYS A 173 -1.49 5.95 -9.23
CA LYS A 173 -2.03 4.63 -8.84
C LYS A 173 -3.44 4.70 -8.23
N THR A 174 -3.57 5.43 -7.12
CA THR A 174 -4.86 5.64 -6.45
C THR A 174 -5.88 6.29 -7.39
N THR A 175 -5.44 7.28 -8.18
CA THR A 175 -6.30 7.96 -9.16
C THR A 175 -6.82 6.97 -10.21
N LEU A 176 -5.96 6.09 -10.74
CA LEU A 176 -6.37 5.02 -11.66
C LEU A 176 -7.38 4.09 -11.00
N GLY A 177 -7.08 3.58 -9.80
CA GLY A 177 -7.99 2.70 -9.06
C GLY A 177 -9.37 3.32 -8.83
N LEU A 178 -9.42 4.55 -8.34
CA LEU A 178 -10.68 5.28 -8.08
C LEU A 178 -11.46 5.60 -9.37
N ALA A 179 -10.78 5.89 -10.48
CA ALA A 179 -11.42 6.08 -11.77
C ALA A 179 -12.05 4.78 -12.28
N LEU A 180 -11.33 3.67 -12.20
CA LEU A 180 -11.81 2.36 -12.62
C LEU A 180 -13.07 1.92 -11.88
N ILE A 181 -13.16 2.16 -10.58
CA ILE A 181 -14.38 1.85 -9.80
C ILE A 181 -15.42 2.99 -9.82
N ARG A 182 -15.24 4.00 -10.67
CA ARG A 182 -16.19 5.11 -10.86
C ARG A 182 -16.45 5.95 -9.60
N LEU A 183 -15.48 6.05 -8.69
CA LEU A 183 -15.53 7.01 -7.57
C LEU A 183 -15.12 8.40 -8.04
N ILE A 184 -14.21 8.51 -9.00
CA ILE A 184 -13.90 9.74 -9.73
C ILE A 184 -14.22 9.56 -11.22
N SER A 185 -14.38 10.66 -11.95
CA SER A 185 -14.67 10.62 -13.38
C SER A 185 -13.38 10.57 -14.18
N SER A 186 -13.34 9.73 -15.22
CA SER A 186 -12.34 9.79 -16.29
C SER A 186 -12.79 10.78 -17.36
N GLN A 187 -11.85 11.45 -18.03
CA GLN A 187 -12.10 12.32 -19.16
C GLN A 187 -11.96 11.59 -20.50
N GLY A 188 -11.45 10.37 -20.48
CA GLY A 188 -11.28 9.51 -21.66
C GLY A 188 -11.20 8.04 -21.26
N GLY A 189 -11.36 7.18 -22.26
CA GLY A 189 -11.31 5.75 -22.14
C GLY A 189 -12.65 5.10 -21.86
N GLU A 190 -12.64 3.77 -21.86
CA GLU A 190 -13.79 2.91 -21.62
C GLU A 190 -13.53 2.02 -20.40
N ILE A 191 -14.54 1.88 -19.53
CA ILE A 191 -14.47 1.00 -18.36
C ILE A 191 -15.59 -0.04 -18.45
N ARG A 192 -15.23 -1.32 -18.29
CA ARG A 192 -16.18 -2.44 -18.26
C ARG A 192 -16.02 -3.25 -16.99
N PHE A 193 -17.14 -3.65 -16.40
CA PHE A 193 -17.24 -4.73 -15.40
C PHE A 193 -17.96 -5.91 -16.04
N GLY A 194 -17.23 -7.00 -16.24
CA GLY A 194 -17.65 -8.06 -17.15
C GLY A 194 -17.95 -7.50 -18.52
N GLU A 195 -19.15 -7.77 -19.05
CA GLU A 195 -19.62 -7.25 -20.33
C GLU A 195 -20.24 -5.84 -20.24
N ARG A 196 -20.53 -5.35 -19.02
CA ARG A 196 -21.23 -4.08 -18.83
C ARG A 196 -20.25 -2.89 -18.90
N ARG A 197 -20.47 -1.99 -19.84
CA ARG A 197 -19.80 -0.69 -19.90
C ARG A 197 -20.35 0.24 -18.82
N VAL A 198 -19.46 0.91 -18.05
CA VAL A 198 -19.83 1.71 -16.88
C VAL A 198 -19.33 3.17 -16.89
N ASP A 199 -18.39 3.53 -17.77
CA ASP A 199 -17.85 4.90 -17.86
C ASP A 199 -18.90 5.93 -18.29
N ASN A 200 -19.86 5.54 -19.11
CA ASN A 200 -20.94 6.37 -19.65
C ASN A 200 -22.23 6.33 -18.82
N VAL A 201 -22.26 5.59 -17.71
CA VAL A 201 -23.45 5.43 -16.85
C VAL A 201 -23.49 6.55 -15.80
N GLU A 202 -24.68 7.12 -15.54
CA GLU A 202 -24.86 8.11 -14.48
C GLU A 202 -24.62 7.50 -13.09
N ARG A 203 -24.15 8.32 -12.13
CA ARG A 203 -23.83 7.85 -10.77
C ARG A 203 -25.00 7.17 -10.06
N LYS A 204 -26.24 7.62 -10.29
CA LYS A 204 -27.46 7.03 -9.71
C LYS A 204 -27.70 5.59 -10.16
N ASP A 205 -27.28 5.25 -11.40
CA ASP A 205 -27.49 3.95 -12.03
C ASP A 205 -26.33 2.97 -11.77
N LEU A 206 -25.34 3.39 -10.96
CA LEU A 206 -24.21 2.56 -10.55
C LEU A 206 -24.48 1.81 -9.22
N ARG A 207 -25.72 1.78 -8.72
CA ARG A 207 -26.03 1.16 -7.42
C ARG A 207 -25.67 -0.32 -7.38
N ASP A 208 -26.02 -1.06 -8.42
CA ASP A 208 -25.71 -2.49 -8.53
C ASP A 208 -24.19 -2.74 -8.58
N LEU A 209 -23.47 -1.82 -9.26
CA LEU A 209 -22.01 -1.86 -9.29
C LEU A 209 -21.43 -1.68 -7.89
N ARG A 210 -22.00 -0.78 -7.07
CA ARG A 210 -21.55 -0.51 -5.71
C ARG A 210 -21.66 -1.71 -4.77
N THR A 211 -22.58 -2.62 -5.01
CA THR A 211 -22.66 -3.86 -4.25
C THR A 211 -21.60 -4.88 -4.68
N SER A 212 -21.31 -4.96 -5.98
CA SER A 212 -20.36 -5.93 -6.56
C SER A 212 -18.90 -5.48 -6.50
N VAL A 213 -18.65 -4.17 -6.34
CA VAL A 213 -17.32 -3.56 -6.34
C VAL A 213 -17.14 -2.80 -5.04
N GLN A 214 -16.14 -3.19 -4.27
CA GLN A 214 -15.84 -2.57 -2.97
C GLN A 214 -14.42 -2.00 -2.96
N VAL A 215 -14.13 -1.15 -1.98
CA VAL A 215 -12.82 -0.52 -1.78
C VAL A 215 -12.40 -0.61 -0.32
N VAL A 216 -11.12 -0.92 -0.12
CA VAL A 216 -10.43 -0.79 1.17
C VAL A 216 -9.37 0.28 0.99
N PHE A 217 -9.47 1.36 1.76
CA PHE A 217 -8.57 2.51 1.68
C PHE A 217 -7.33 2.33 2.54
N GLN A 218 -6.31 3.14 2.24
CA GLN A 218 -4.98 3.14 2.85
C GLN A 218 -4.98 3.31 4.36
N ASP A 219 -5.78 4.25 4.88
CA ASP A 219 -5.79 4.58 6.31
C ASP A 219 -7.03 3.98 7.00
N PRO A 220 -6.86 2.92 7.81
CA PRO A 220 -7.96 2.33 8.56
C PRO A 220 -8.50 3.25 9.66
N PHE A 221 -7.69 4.24 10.13
CA PHE A 221 -8.12 5.18 11.15
C PHE A 221 -9.13 6.18 10.61
N SER A 222 -8.85 6.77 9.45
CA SER A 222 -9.75 7.74 8.82
C SER A 222 -10.93 7.09 8.09
N SER A 223 -10.81 5.82 7.71
CA SER A 223 -11.83 5.09 6.96
C SER A 223 -13.00 4.58 7.81
N LEU A 224 -12.81 4.45 9.13
CA LEU A 224 -13.83 3.99 10.07
C LEU A 224 -14.37 5.19 10.86
N ASN A 225 -15.70 5.37 10.89
CA ASN A 225 -16.31 6.43 11.68
C ASN A 225 -16.11 6.16 13.19
N PRO A 226 -15.36 6.97 13.94
CA PRO A 226 -15.04 6.71 15.34
C PRO A 226 -16.24 6.82 16.29
N ARG A 227 -17.38 7.35 15.81
CA ARG A 227 -18.62 7.49 16.59
C ARG A 227 -19.60 6.32 16.40
N MET A 228 -19.28 5.37 15.53
CA MET A 228 -20.07 4.18 15.25
C MET A 228 -19.41 2.95 15.87
N ILE A 229 -20.21 2.01 16.37
CA ILE A 229 -19.74 0.69 16.78
C ILE A 229 -19.44 -0.19 15.56
N VAL A 230 -18.65 -1.25 15.75
CA VAL A 230 -18.23 -2.17 14.67
C VAL A 230 -19.41 -2.70 13.86
N ARG A 231 -20.49 -3.10 14.53
CA ARG A 231 -21.73 -3.57 13.90
C ARG A 231 -22.27 -2.55 12.90
N GLN A 232 -22.41 -1.29 13.34
CA GLN A 232 -22.94 -0.21 12.50
C GLN A 232 -22.04 0.07 11.30
N ILE A 233 -20.71 0.09 11.50
CA ILE A 233 -19.73 0.32 10.44
C ILE A 233 -19.81 -0.76 9.37
N ILE A 234 -19.87 -2.03 9.76
CA ILE A 234 -19.92 -3.15 8.81
C ILE A 234 -21.29 -3.21 8.13
N ALA A 235 -22.39 -3.01 8.87
CA ALA A 235 -23.75 -3.06 8.33
C ALA A 235 -24.14 -1.86 7.47
N GLU A 236 -23.36 -0.75 7.46
CA GLU A 236 -23.70 0.48 6.75
C GLU A 236 -24.05 0.23 5.27
N GLY A 237 -23.21 -0.54 4.57
CA GLY A 237 -23.44 -0.91 3.18
C GLY A 237 -24.72 -1.73 2.97
N LEU A 238 -25.05 -2.62 3.90
CA LEU A 238 -26.27 -3.43 3.87
C LEU A 238 -27.52 -2.53 4.00
N VAL A 239 -27.50 -1.61 4.97
CA VAL A 239 -28.61 -0.66 5.21
C VAL A 239 -28.85 0.24 3.99
N VAL A 240 -27.79 0.88 3.47
CA VAL A 240 -27.89 1.77 2.32
C VAL A 240 -28.43 1.08 1.07
N ASN A 241 -28.10 -0.20 0.87
CA ASN A 241 -28.53 -0.98 -0.28
C ASN A 241 -29.79 -1.82 -0.03
N ASN A 242 -30.43 -1.70 1.16
CA ASN A 242 -31.61 -2.46 1.56
C ASN A 242 -31.40 -3.99 1.48
N ILE A 243 -30.21 -4.44 1.91
CA ILE A 243 -29.84 -5.86 1.99
C ILE A 243 -30.15 -6.37 3.41
N GLY A 244 -30.75 -7.55 3.51
CA GLY A 244 -31.26 -8.13 4.77
C GLY A 244 -32.69 -7.67 5.09
N ASN A 245 -33.52 -8.62 5.53
CA ASN A 245 -34.95 -8.40 5.78
C ASN A 245 -35.21 -7.75 7.13
N SER A 246 -34.28 -7.84 8.06
CA SER A 246 -34.37 -7.34 9.44
C SER A 246 -32.99 -6.93 9.97
N ASP A 247 -32.95 -6.24 11.10
CA ASP A 247 -31.69 -5.95 11.78
C ASP A 247 -31.00 -7.23 12.28
N ALA A 248 -31.79 -8.24 12.70
CA ALA A 248 -31.25 -9.54 13.08
C ALA A 248 -30.57 -10.28 11.91
N ASP A 249 -31.13 -10.18 10.68
CA ASP A 249 -30.48 -10.72 9.47
C ASP A 249 -29.17 -10.02 9.17
N ARG A 250 -29.15 -8.68 9.31
CA ARG A 250 -27.94 -7.90 9.11
C ARG A 250 -26.89 -8.19 10.15
N ASP A 251 -27.28 -8.37 11.42
CA ASP A 251 -26.38 -8.76 12.51
C ASP A 251 -25.72 -10.13 12.21
N GLU A 252 -26.47 -11.09 11.69
CA GLU A 252 -25.89 -12.39 11.30
C GLU A 252 -24.92 -12.24 10.13
N MET A 253 -25.23 -11.40 9.13
CA MET A 253 -24.28 -11.10 8.03
C MET A 253 -23.01 -10.44 8.56
N VAL A 254 -23.11 -9.56 9.53
CA VAL A 254 -21.95 -8.94 10.20
C VAL A 254 -21.12 -9.97 10.96
N ARG A 255 -21.76 -10.90 11.68
CA ARG A 255 -21.08 -12.00 12.39
C ARG A 255 -20.28 -12.87 11.42
N VAL A 256 -20.87 -13.22 10.29
CA VAL A 256 -20.19 -13.99 9.24
C VAL A 256 -19.00 -13.22 8.69
N ALA A 257 -19.16 -11.92 8.38
CA ALA A 257 -18.08 -11.09 7.86
C ALA A 257 -16.91 -10.93 8.85
N LEU A 258 -17.20 -10.83 10.16
CA LEU A 258 -16.16 -10.81 11.21
C LEU A 258 -15.41 -12.14 11.29
N LYS A 259 -16.11 -13.27 11.23
CA LYS A 259 -15.46 -14.60 11.17
C LYS A 259 -14.59 -14.75 9.94
N ASP A 260 -15.03 -14.25 8.78
CA ASP A 260 -14.26 -14.29 7.53
C ASP A 260 -12.94 -13.53 7.64
N VAL A 261 -12.91 -12.46 8.44
CA VAL A 261 -11.66 -11.72 8.71
C VAL A 261 -10.95 -12.18 9.99
N GLN A 262 -11.29 -13.37 10.50
CA GLN A 262 -10.67 -13.99 11.68
C GLN A 262 -10.77 -13.11 12.93
N MET A 263 -11.93 -12.46 13.12
CA MET A 263 -12.29 -11.71 14.32
C MET A 263 -13.44 -12.37 15.06
N ASP A 264 -13.43 -12.24 16.40
CA ASP A 264 -14.52 -12.70 17.23
C ASP A 264 -15.78 -11.83 16.99
N PRO A 265 -16.94 -12.40 16.67
CA PRO A 265 -18.18 -11.63 16.53
C PRO A 265 -18.60 -10.85 17.79
N ASP A 266 -18.16 -11.24 18.97
CA ASP A 266 -18.51 -10.55 20.23
C ASP A 266 -17.93 -9.11 20.31
N VAL A 267 -17.06 -8.73 19.37
CA VAL A 267 -16.55 -7.35 19.28
C VAL A 267 -17.52 -6.36 18.60
N MET A 268 -18.70 -6.82 18.14
CA MET A 268 -19.67 -6.01 17.37
C MET A 268 -20.09 -4.70 18.04
N ASP A 269 -20.17 -4.70 19.37
CA ASP A 269 -20.65 -3.55 20.14
C ASP A 269 -19.54 -2.60 20.62
N ARG A 270 -18.30 -2.85 20.21
CA ARG A 270 -17.13 -2.04 20.56
C ARG A 270 -16.88 -0.95 19.53
N PHE A 271 -16.18 0.10 19.95
CA PHE A 271 -15.79 1.23 19.10
C PHE A 271 -14.42 1.03 18.43
N PRO A 272 -14.18 1.64 17.24
CA PRO A 272 -12.91 1.50 16.53
C PRO A 272 -11.67 1.86 17.36
N HIS A 273 -11.75 2.84 18.27
CA HIS A 273 -10.62 3.27 19.08
C HIS A 273 -10.14 2.22 20.10
N GLU A 274 -10.93 1.18 20.37
CA GLU A 274 -10.57 0.09 21.27
C GLU A 274 -9.72 -1.00 20.59
N PHE A 275 -9.42 -0.86 19.30
CA PHE A 275 -8.72 -1.86 18.49
C PHE A 275 -7.35 -1.38 18.03
N SER A 276 -6.42 -2.34 17.87
CA SER A 276 -5.14 -2.10 17.23
C SER A 276 -5.28 -1.75 15.73
N GLY A 277 -4.23 -1.22 15.11
CA GLY A 277 -4.22 -0.91 13.68
C GLY A 277 -4.60 -2.10 12.80
N GLY A 278 -4.03 -3.28 13.06
CA GLY A 278 -4.35 -4.50 12.30
C GLY A 278 -5.79 -4.99 12.51
N GLN A 279 -6.34 -4.85 13.71
CA GLN A 279 -7.75 -5.17 13.97
C GLN A 279 -8.69 -4.19 13.26
N ARG A 280 -8.37 -2.89 13.23
CA ARG A 280 -9.13 -1.89 12.47
C ARG A 280 -9.08 -2.18 10.97
N GLN A 281 -7.94 -2.62 10.46
CA GLN A 281 -7.82 -3.05 9.06
C GLN A 281 -8.72 -4.26 8.76
N ARG A 282 -8.78 -5.25 9.64
CA ARG A 282 -9.70 -6.39 9.52
C ARG A 282 -11.17 -5.93 9.52
N ILE A 283 -11.54 -4.94 10.35
CA ILE A 283 -12.90 -4.35 10.36
C ILE A 283 -13.17 -3.65 9.02
N ALA A 284 -12.22 -2.90 8.46
CA ALA A 284 -12.36 -2.25 7.15
C ALA A 284 -12.52 -3.27 6.02
N ILE A 285 -11.79 -4.39 6.07
CA ILE A 285 -11.95 -5.51 5.13
C ILE A 285 -13.33 -6.16 5.34
N ALA A 286 -13.78 -6.44 6.57
CA ALA A 286 -15.10 -7.02 6.86
C ALA A 286 -16.23 -6.13 6.31
N ARG A 287 -16.13 -4.80 6.44
CA ARG A 287 -17.07 -3.83 5.85
C ARG A 287 -17.19 -3.98 4.33
N ALA A 288 -16.09 -4.24 3.64
CA ALA A 288 -16.11 -4.52 2.21
C ALA A 288 -16.71 -5.91 1.91
N MET A 289 -16.31 -6.93 2.68
CA MET A 289 -16.68 -8.33 2.44
C MET A 289 -18.14 -8.66 2.76
N VAL A 290 -18.79 -7.95 3.70
CA VAL A 290 -20.20 -8.16 4.05
C VAL A 290 -21.14 -7.98 2.85
N MET A 291 -20.73 -7.17 1.85
CA MET A 291 -21.45 -6.94 0.60
C MET A 291 -21.32 -8.09 -0.40
N LYS A 292 -20.51 -9.11 -0.11
CA LYS A 292 -20.17 -10.23 -1.02
C LYS A 292 -19.74 -9.74 -2.42
N PRO A 293 -18.71 -8.88 -2.49
CA PRO A 293 -18.27 -8.31 -3.74
C PRO A 293 -17.70 -9.37 -4.68
N LYS A 294 -17.60 -9.05 -5.96
CA LYS A 294 -16.83 -9.81 -6.96
C LYS A 294 -15.45 -9.20 -7.20
N PHE A 295 -15.33 -7.92 -6.96
CA PHE A 295 -14.10 -7.15 -7.18
C PHE A 295 -13.82 -6.23 -5.99
N VAL A 296 -12.55 -6.17 -5.56
CA VAL A 296 -12.12 -5.26 -4.49
C VAL A 296 -10.90 -4.48 -4.93
N LEU A 297 -11.01 -3.14 -4.86
CA LEU A 297 -9.86 -2.26 -4.90
C LEU A 297 -9.23 -2.19 -3.50
N LEU A 298 -7.97 -2.53 -3.41
CA LEU A 298 -7.16 -2.48 -2.19
C LEU A 298 -6.10 -1.38 -2.38
N ASP A 299 -6.33 -0.21 -1.79
CA ASP A 299 -5.45 0.96 -1.94
C ASP A 299 -4.52 1.05 -0.73
N GLU A 300 -3.28 0.57 -0.87
CA GLU A 300 -2.25 0.51 0.17
C GLU A 300 -2.75 -0.07 1.53
N PRO A 301 -3.44 -1.21 1.55
CA PRO A 301 -4.15 -1.69 2.73
C PRO A 301 -3.24 -2.11 3.89
N THR A 302 -1.94 -2.12 3.71
CA THR A 302 -0.97 -2.59 4.72
C THR A 302 0.12 -1.56 5.05
N SER A 303 0.12 -0.38 4.43
CA SER A 303 1.20 0.61 4.53
C SER A 303 1.37 1.22 5.93
N ALA A 304 0.33 1.21 6.76
CA ALA A 304 0.33 1.74 8.12
C ALA A 304 0.50 0.65 9.21
N LEU A 305 0.87 -0.57 8.80
CA LEU A 305 0.96 -1.74 9.69
C LEU A 305 2.40 -2.21 9.82
N ASP A 306 2.75 -2.72 11.01
CA ASP A 306 4.02 -3.40 11.19
C ASP A 306 4.12 -4.70 10.37
N LEU A 307 5.34 -5.17 10.09
CA LEU A 307 5.62 -6.31 9.19
C LEU A 307 4.86 -7.58 9.58
N SER A 308 4.72 -7.85 10.88
CA SER A 308 4.07 -9.09 11.33
C SER A 308 2.55 -9.05 11.08
N ILE A 309 1.93 -7.90 11.28
CA ILE A 309 0.52 -7.67 11.00
C ILE A 309 0.28 -7.59 9.49
N GLN A 310 1.18 -6.94 8.74
CA GLN A 310 1.14 -6.90 7.27
C GLN A 310 1.08 -8.31 6.67
N ALA A 311 1.96 -9.22 7.10
CA ALA A 311 1.95 -10.61 6.63
C ALA A 311 0.60 -11.31 6.91
N GLN A 312 0.05 -11.14 8.12
CA GLN A 312 -1.25 -11.70 8.48
C GLN A 312 -2.40 -11.16 7.61
N ILE A 313 -2.39 -9.86 7.28
CA ILE A 313 -3.40 -9.26 6.40
C ILE A 313 -3.25 -9.78 4.97
N ILE A 314 -2.01 -9.96 4.47
CA ILE A 314 -1.78 -10.53 3.14
C ILE A 314 -2.26 -11.97 3.05
N ASP A 315 -2.00 -12.80 4.06
CA ASP A 315 -2.49 -14.18 4.09
C ASP A 315 -4.03 -14.21 4.20
N LEU A 316 -4.64 -13.34 5.01
CA LEU A 316 -6.09 -13.17 5.06
C LEU A 316 -6.67 -12.80 3.68
N LEU A 317 -6.04 -11.87 2.94
CA LEU A 317 -6.51 -11.48 1.60
C LEU A 317 -6.39 -12.61 0.59
N LYS A 318 -5.35 -13.47 0.69
CA LYS A 318 -5.24 -14.70 -0.12
C LYS A 318 -6.40 -15.66 0.19
N ASP A 319 -6.65 -15.93 1.48
CA ASP A 319 -7.72 -16.83 1.92
C ASP A 319 -9.09 -16.33 1.44
N LEU A 320 -9.37 -15.02 1.59
CA LEU A 320 -10.62 -14.41 1.14
C LEU A 320 -10.78 -14.48 -0.37
N ARG A 321 -9.70 -14.22 -1.15
CA ARG A 321 -9.73 -14.35 -2.61
C ARG A 321 -10.10 -15.77 -3.02
N ASP A 322 -9.43 -16.76 -2.47
CA ASP A 322 -9.60 -18.16 -2.83
C ASP A 322 -10.98 -18.69 -2.39
N LYS A 323 -11.42 -18.31 -1.18
CA LYS A 323 -12.74 -18.69 -0.62
C LYS A 323 -13.92 -18.11 -1.40
N HIS A 324 -13.84 -16.80 -1.74
CA HIS A 324 -14.94 -16.06 -2.34
C HIS A 324 -14.75 -15.81 -3.84
N LYS A 325 -13.66 -16.32 -4.46
CA LYS A 325 -13.30 -16.11 -5.87
C LYS A 325 -13.22 -14.64 -6.24
N LEU A 326 -12.59 -13.84 -5.38
CA LEU A 326 -12.48 -12.40 -5.54
C LEU A 326 -11.44 -12.04 -6.59
N SER A 327 -11.69 -10.96 -7.32
CA SER A 327 -10.69 -10.30 -8.15
C SER A 327 -10.18 -9.06 -7.42
N TYR A 328 -8.86 -8.84 -7.42
CA TYR A 328 -8.25 -7.70 -6.75
C TYR A 328 -7.54 -6.77 -7.72
N LEU A 329 -7.72 -5.47 -7.50
CA LEU A 329 -6.76 -4.46 -7.92
C LEU A 329 -6.02 -3.98 -6.67
N PHE A 330 -4.74 -4.33 -6.56
CA PHE A 330 -3.94 -4.08 -5.37
C PHE A 330 -2.91 -2.98 -5.63
N ILE A 331 -3.09 -1.84 -5.00
CA ILE A 331 -2.15 -0.71 -5.08
C ILE A 331 -1.19 -0.81 -3.89
N SER A 332 0.11 -0.77 -4.17
CA SER A 332 1.13 -0.75 -3.13
C SER A 332 2.43 -0.14 -3.64
N HIS A 333 3.23 0.40 -2.72
CA HIS A 333 4.63 0.74 -2.96
C HIS A 333 5.58 -0.40 -2.52
N ASP A 334 5.07 -1.43 -1.81
CA ASP A 334 5.85 -2.58 -1.37
C ASP A 334 5.81 -3.72 -2.41
N LEU A 335 6.94 -3.90 -3.12
CA LEU A 335 7.08 -4.92 -4.16
C LEU A 335 7.08 -6.35 -3.59
N LYS A 336 7.43 -6.56 -2.30
CA LYS A 336 7.37 -7.88 -1.66
C LYS A 336 5.92 -8.34 -1.50
N VAL A 337 5.04 -7.43 -1.12
CA VAL A 337 3.59 -7.67 -1.04
C VAL A 337 3.01 -8.00 -2.42
N ILE A 338 3.37 -7.19 -3.44
CA ILE A 338 2.94 -7.43 -4.82
C ILE A 338 3.37 -8.82 -5.30
N LYS A 339 4.63 -9.20 -5.07
CA LYS A 339 5.15 -10.53 -5.42
C LYS A 339 4.38 -11.66 -4.75
N ALA A 340 3.99 -11.48 -3.48
CA ALA A 340 3.30 -12.50 -2.71
C ALA A 340 1.81 -12.67 -3.07
N LEU A 341 1.15 -11.61 -3.59
CA LEU A 341 -0.31 -11.58 -3.77
C LEU A 341 -0.76 -11.49 -5.23
N CYS A 342 0.01 -10.82 -6.12
CA CYS A 342 -0.45 -10.42 -7.45
C CYS A 342 0.11 -11.32 -8.55
N HIS A 343 -0.76 -11.71 -9.51
CA HIS A 343 -0.40 -12.49 -10.69
C HIS A 343 0.30 -11.62 -11.75
N ASN A 344 -0.26 -10.43 -11.98
CA ASN A 344 0.28 -9.44 -12.90
C ASN A 344 0.53 -8.12 -12.16
N VAL A 345 1.43 -7.30 -12.70
CA VAL A 345 1.77 -6.00 -12.15
C VAL A 345 1.85 -4.95 -13.26
N LEU A 346 1.36 -3.74 -12.96
CA LEU A 346 1.56 -2.52 -13.73
C LEU A 346 2.48 -1.60 -12.94
N VAL A 347 3.56 -1.15 -13.56
CA VAL A 347 4.49 -0.16 -12.99
C VAL A 347 4.14 1.20 -13.57
N MET A 348 3.77 2.15 -12.70
CA MET A 348 3.34 3.49 -13.10
C MET A 348 4.37 4.54 -12.72
N GLN A 349 4.60 5.49 -13.64
CA GLN A 349 5.41 6.68 -13.43
C GLN A 349 4.76 7.89 -14.12
N HIS A 350 4.57 9.00 -13.39
CA HIS A 350 4.02 10.24 -13.94
C HIS A 350 2.72 10.04 -14.77
N GLY A 351 1.80 9.22 -14.25
CA GLY A 351 0.52 8.93 -14.90
C GLY A 351 0.56 7.92 -16.04
N ASN A 352 1.73 7.42 -16.42
CA ASN A 352 1.89 6.44 -17.49
C ASN A 352 2.25 5.07 -16.95
N VAL A 353 1.85 4.01 -17.66
CA VAL A 353 2.37 2.66 -17.44
C VAL A 353 3.70 2.53 -18.18
N VAL A 354 4.79 2.29 -17.44
CA VAL A 354 6.14 2.15 -18.00
C VAL A 354 6.48 0.69 -18.29
N GLU A 355 5.92 -0.23 -17.48
CA GLU A 355 6.10 -1.67 -17.68
C GLU A 355 4.89 -2.42 -17.11
N ALA A 356 4.47 -3.52 -17.75
CA ALA A 356 3.39 -4.36 -17.28
C ALA A 356 3.61 -5.81 -17.74
N GLY A 357 3.14 -6.76 -16.93
CA GLY A 357 3.24 -8.19 -17.25
C GLY A 357 3.07 -9.08 -16.03
N PRO A 358 3.36 -10.39 -16.19
CA PRO A 358 3.41 -11.32 -15.07
C PRO A 358 4.35 -10.79 -13.98
N THR A 359 3.88 -10.80 -12.73
CA THR A 359 4.63 -10.23 -11.59
C THR A 359 6.03 -10.84 -11.48
N GLN A 360 6.13 -12.15 -11.71
CA GLN A 360 7.43 -12.84 -11.65
C GLN A 360 8.41 -12.31 -12.70
N ASP A 361 7.94 -12.06 -13.92
CA ASP A 361 8.80 -11.60 -15.02
C ASP A 361 9.26 -10.16 -14.79
N VAL A 362 8.32 -9.27 -14.46
CA VAL A 362 8.60 -7.84 -14.24
C VAL A 362 9.50 -7.60 -13.03
N LEU A 363 9.35 -8.40 -11.95
CA LEU A 363 10.15 -8.21 -10.74
C LEU A 363 11.49 -8.96 -10.75
N VAL A 364 11.65 -10.04 -11.55
CA VAL A 364 12.90 -10.79 -11.63
C VAL A 364 13.79 -10.27 -12.78
N ASN A 365 13.17 -9.89 -13.90
CA ASN A 365 13.88 -9.44 -15.10
C ASN A 365 13.28 -8.14 -15.66
N PRO A 366 13.30 -7.03 -14.89
CA PRO A 366 12.74 -5.76 -15.32
C PRO A 366 13.45 -5.23 -16.56
N GLN A 367 12.68 -4.77 -17.54
CA GLN A 367 13.22 -4.28 -18.81
C GLN A 367 13.46 -2.76 -18.80
N LYS A 368 12.66 -2.03 -18.03
CA LYS A 368 12.72 -0.57 -17.96
C LYS A 368 13.62 -0.09 -16.83
N GLU A 369 14.40 0.95 -17.06
CA GLU A 369 15.34 1.50 -16.08
C GLU A 369 14.64 1.95 -14.78
N TYR A 370 13.44 2.52 -14.89
CA TYR A 370 12.64 2.88 -13.72
C TYR A 370 12.22 1.65 -12.91
N THR A 371 11.78 0.57 -13.57
CA THR A 371 11.42 -0.68 -12.90
C THR A 371 12.64 -1.32 -12.24
N LYS A 372 13.80 -1.32 -12.91
CA LYS A 372 15.06 -1.79 -12.32
C LYS A 372 15.41 -1.03 -11.05
N ALA A 373 15.30 0.31 -11.09
CA ALA A 373 15.57 1.15 -9.92
C ALA A 373 14.63 0.82 -8.75
N LEU A 374 13.32 0.63 -9.01
CA LEU A 374 12.35 0.24 -7.99
C LEU A 374 12.65 -1.16 -7.40
N VAL A 375 12.96 -2.13 -8.26
CA VAL A 375 13.28 -3.51 -7.85
C VAL A 375 14.55 -3.54 -7.02
N ASN A 376 15.61 -2.87 -7.48
CA ASN A 376 16.88 -2.78 -6.76
C ASN A 376 16.68 -2.15 -5.38
N ALA A 377 15.95 -1.05 -5.30
CA ALA A 377 15.65 -0.39 -4.03
C ALA A 377 14.87 -1.30 -3.05
N ALA A 378 13.97 -2.16 -3.56
CA ALA A 378 13.13 -3.04 -2.75
C ALA A 378 13.82 -4.37 -2.34
N PHE A 379 14.64 -4.96 -3.24
CA PHE A 379 15.15 -6.33 -3.06
C PHE A 379 16.67 -6.43 -2.90
N GLU A 380 17.46 -5.50 -3.50
CA GLU A 380 18.91 -5.59 -3.40
C GLU A 380 19.43 -5.13 -2.03
N VAL A 381 20.22 -5.98 -1.43
CA VAL A 381 21.25 -5.56 -0.48
C VAL A 381 22.28 -4.81 -1.32
N VAL A 382 22.43 -3.50 -1.11
CA VAL A 382 23.47 -2.71 -1.79
C VAL A 382 24.81 -3.41 -1.54
N SER A 383 25.31 -4.11 -2.56
CA SER A 383 26.72 -4.51 -2.58
C SER A 383 27.51 -3.20 -2.72
N ASP A 384 28.25 -2.85 -1.68
CA ASP A 384 29.24 -1.79 -1.71
C ASP A 384 30.30 -2.13 -2.78
N GLN A 385 30.08 -1.67 -4.02
CA GLN A 385 31.19 -1.41 -4.93
C GLN A 385 31.31 0.11 -5.05
N PRO A 386 32.42 0.70 -4.56
CA PRO A 386 32.71 2.10 -4.85
C PRO A 386 32.95 2.22 -6.36
N GLN A 387 32.03 2.92 -7.05
CA GLN A 387 32.30 3.36 -8.41
C GLN A 387 33.52 4.31 -8.36
N SER A 388 34.66 3.79 -8.79
CA SER A 388 35.85 4.57 -9.05
C SER A 388 35.55 5.52 -10.19
N THR A 389 35.07 6.72 -9.88
CA THR A 389 35.11 7.86 -10.78
C THR A 389 36.51 8.43 -10.78
N SER A 390 37.38 7.85 -11.62
CA SER A 390 38.59 8.54 -12.10
C SER A 390 38.13 9.67 -13.04
N GLN A 391 37.83 10.83 -12.49
CA GLN A 391 37.87 12.06 -13.29
C GLN A 391 39.31 12.59 -13.26
N ASN A 392 40.02 12.31 -14.35
CA ASN A 392 41.23 13.04 -14.69
C ASN A 392 40.88 14.52 -14.93
N PHE A 393 41.34 15.39 -14.06
CA PHE A 393 41.49 16.80 -14.37
C PHE A 393 42.86 16.99 -14.97
N ASN A 394 42.91 17.29 -16.24
CA ASN A 394 43.98 18.06 -16.90
C ASN A 394 43.47 19.48 -17.11
#